data_3fdcae3ba73e179661471c441e8f976d
#
_entry.id   3fdcae3ba73e179661471c441e8f976d
#
_cell.length_a   1.000
_cell.length_b   1.000
_cell.length_c   1.000
_cell.angle_alpha   90.00
_cell.angle_beta   90.00
_cell.angle_gamma   90.00
#
_symmetry.space_group_name_H-M   'P 1'
#
loop_
_entity.id
_entity.type
_entity.pdbx_description
1 polymer ?
#
loop_
_entity_poly.entity_id
_entity_poly.type
_entity_poly.pdbx_seq_one_letter_code
_entity_poly.pdbx_strand_id
1 'polypeptide(L)'
;VADHKVHDLTPEEVSKGMADGRYLLVDVREPNEVAAEAYSDGVVVPLSSFDPQSIPDPKGKQVVFACRSGKRSVTASLAAQAAGLPYDKHLAGGILGWKAAGLPTKTGG
;
A
#
# COMPACT_ATOMS: atom_id res chain seq x y z
N VAL A 1 16.13 -10.49 -17.73
CA VAL A 1 15.35 -10.25 -16.52
C VAL A 1 15.27 -8.77 -16.27
N ALA A 2 14.08 -8.26 -16.22
CA ALA A 2 13.89 -6.85 -15.91
C ALA A 2 14.25 -6.60 -14.45
N ASP A 3 14.96 -5.51 -14.19
CA ASP A 3 15.24 -5.08 -12.84
C ASP A 3 13.96 -4.49 -12.24
N HIS A 4 13.41 -5.19 -11.26
CA HIS A 4 12.25 -4.69 -10.53
C HIS A 4 12.71 -3.70 -9.46
N LYS A 5 12.20 -2.50 -9.54
CA LYS A 5 12.49 -1.45 -8.57
C LYS A 5 11.23 -1.07 -7.82
N VAL A 6 11.38 -0.68 -6.58
CA VAL A 6 10.29 -0.19 -5.75
C VAL A 6 10.61 1.25 -5.36
N HIS A 7 9.69 2.15 -5.66
CA HIS A 7 9.85 3.57 -5.35
C HIS A 7 9.26 3.87 -3.98
N ASP A 8 10.08 4.46 -3.12
CA ASP A 8 9.67 4.88 -1.77
C ASP A 8 8.90 6.19 -1.86
N LEU A 9 7.69 6.22 -1.32
CA LEU A 9 6.92 7.44 -1.20
C LEU A 9 6.77 7.79 0.28
N THR A 10 6.82 9.08 0.59
CA THR A 10 6.61 9.55 1.96
C THR A 10 5.12 9.51 2.31
N PRO A 11 4.77 9.47 3.61
CA PRO A 11 3.38 9.56 4.02
C PRO A 11 2.67 10.79 3.45
N GLU A 12 3.34 11.92 3.42
CA GLU A 12 2.78 13.17 2.88
C GLU A 12 2.49 13.06 1.38
N GLU A 13 3.41 12.47 0.62
CA GLU A 13 3.21 12.26 -0.82
C GLU A 13 2.03 11.35 -1.09
N VAL A 14 1.92 10.26 -0.33
CA VAL A 14 0.83 9.29 -0.49
C VAL A 14 -0.50 9.94 -0.10
N SER A 15 -0.55 10.63 1.03
CA SER A 15 -1.76 11.32 1.50
C SER A 15 -2.25 12.32 0.46
N LYS A 16 -1.34 13.13 -0.07
CA LYS A 16 -1.69 14.13 -1.09
C LYS A 16 -2.19 13.46 -2.37
N GLY A 17 -1.51 12.40 -2.81
CA GLY A 17 -1.92 11.69 -4.01
C GLY A 17 -3.27 11.00 -3.88
N MET A 18 -3.60 10.50 -2.68
CA MET A 18 -4.92 9.94 -2.41
C MET A 18 -6.00 11.02 -2.46
N ALA A 19 -5.74 12.18 -1.86
CA ALA A 19 -6.67 13.30 -1.86
C ALA A 19 -6.90 13.84 -3.28
N ASP A 20 -5.87 13.84 -4.10
CA ASP A 20 -5.95 14.29 -5.50
C ASP A 20 -6.56 13.25 -6.43
N GLY A 21 -6.81 12.04 -5.96
CA GLY A 21 -7.30 10.93 -6.78
C GLY A 21 -6.24 10.30 -7.67
N ARG A 22 -4.94 10.52 -7.38
CA ARG A 22 -3.85 9.94 -8.16
C ARG A 22 -3.43 8.57 -7.68
N TYR A 23 -3.60 8.26 -6.39
CA TYR A 23 -3.13 7.02 -5.78
C TYR A 23 -4.27 6.21 -5.17
N LEU A 24 -4.18 4.89 -5.36
CA LEU A 24 -4.99 3.90 -4.66
C LEU A 24 -4.09 3.20 -3.66
N LEU A 25 -4.38 3.32 -2.37
CA LEU A 25 -3.61 2.65 -1.33
C LEU A 25 -4.06 1.21 -1.18
N VAL A 26 -3.11 0.28 -1.29
CA VAL A 26 -3.37 -1.15 -1.10
C VAL A 26 -2.60 -1.61 0.13
N ASP A 27 -3.34 -1.91 1.20
CA ASP A 27 -2.79 -2.37 2.48
C ASP A 27 -2.59 -3.88 2.41
N VAL A 28 -1.35 -4.32 2.56
CA VAL A 28 -1.01 -5.75 2.47
C VAL A 28 -0.79 -6.38 3.86
N ARG A 29 -1.23 -5.70 4.91
CA ARG A 29 -1.20 -6.27 6.26
C ARG A 29 -2.26 -7.35 6.43
N GLU A 30 -2.12 -8.12 7.50
CA GLU A 30 -3.08 -9.19 7.77
C GLU A 30 -4.38 -8.64 8.36
N PRO A 31 -5.52 -9.35 8.22
CA PRO A 31 -6.81 -8.86 8.70
C PRO A 31 -6.85 -8.49 10.18
N ASN A 32 -6.13 -9.21 11.04
CA ASN A 32 -6.09 -8.88 12.46
C ASN A 32 -5.40 -7.54 12.74
N GLU A 33 -4.39 -7.21 11.95
CA GLU A 33 -3.73 -5.90 12.06
C GLU A 33 -4.67 -4.77 11.61
N VAL A 34 -5.36 -5.00 10.51
CA VAL A 34 -6.32 -4.03 9.95
C VAL A 34 -7.49 -3.82 10.92
N ALA A 35 -7.95 -4.89 11.57
CA ALA A 35 -9.02 -4.80 12.57
C ALA A 35 -8.61 -3.96 13.78
N ALA A 36 -7.34 -4.04 14.17
CA ALA A 36 -6.83 -3.24 15.30
C ALA A 36 -6.69 -1.77 14.94
N GLU A 37 -6.07 -1.49 13.81
CA GLU A 37 -5.90 -0.13 13.29
C GLU A 37 -5.63 -0.18 11.80
N ALA A 38 -6.35 0.61 11.02
CA ALA A 38 -6.23 0.62 9.57
C ALA A 38 -5.94 2.04 9.07
N TYR A 39 -5.40 2.14 7.86
CA TYR A 39 -5.37 3.41 7.15
C TYR A 39 -6.81 3.90 6.98
N SER A 40 -7.00 5.22 7.02
CA SER A 40 -8.34 5.80 6.96
C SER A 40 -9.04 5.52 5.63
N ASP A 41 -8.29 5.23 4.59
CA ASP A 41 -8.81 4.92 3.26
C ASP A 41 -7.90 3.88 2.60
N GLY A 42 -8.41 3.17 1.60
CA GLY A 42 -7.67 2.15 0.88
C GLY A 42 -8.39 0.82 0.83
N VAL A 43 -7.77 -0.14 0.15
CA VAL A 43 -8.28 -1.51 0.06
C VAL A 43 -7.29 -2.46 0.72
N VAL A 44 -7.76 -3.60 1.20
CA VAL A 44 -6.94 -4.59 1.90
C VAL A 44 -6.76 -5.82 1.03
N VAL A 45 -5.50 -6.16 0.75
CA VAL A 45 -5.13 -7.39 0.03
C VAL A 45 -3.99 -8.03 0.81
N PRO A 46 -4.30 -8.93 1.76
CA PRO A 46 -3.28 -9.47 2.67
C PRO A 46 -2.16 -10.20 1.94
N LEU A 47 -0.92 -9.97 2.37
CA LEU A 47 0.24 -10.58 1.72
C LEU A 47 0.25 -12.11 1.85
N SER A 48 -0.27 -12.64 2.94
CA SER A 48 -0.33 -14.10 3.16
C SER A 48 -1.16 -14.84 2.12
N SER A 49 -2.14 -14.15 1.54
CA SER A 49 -2.98 -14.69 0.47
C SER A 49 -2.87 -13.83 -0.79
N PHE A 50 -1.72 -13.21 -0.98
CA PHE A 50 -1.53 -12.20 -2.02
C PHE A 50 -1.66 -12.81 -3.40
N ASP A 51 -2.61 -12.28 -4.15
CA ASP A 51 -2.81 -12.60 -5.55
C ASP A 51 -2.85 -11.26 -6.30
N PRO A 52 -1.86 -10.97 -7.15
CA PRO A 52 -1.87 -9.71 -7.89
C PRO A 52 -3.14 -9.48 -8.70
N GLN A 53 -3.80 -10.56 -9.11
CA GLN A 53 -5.06 -10.47 -9.86
C GLN A 53 -6.24 -10.05 -8.99
N SER A 54 -6.12 -10.18 -7.66
CA SER A 54 -7.19 -9.77 -6.74
C SER A 54 -7.16 -8.28 -6.40
N ILE A 55 -6.11 -7.57 -6.83
CA ILE A 55 -6.04 -6.12 -6.65
C ILE A 55 -7.13 -5.48 -7.51
N PRO A 56 -8.00 -4.64 -6.92
CA PRO A 56 -9.05 -3.99 -7.69
C PRO A 56 -8.48 -3.12 -8.82
N ASP A 57 -9.26 -2.97 -9.89
CA ASP A 57 -8.90 -2.06 -10.97
C ASP A 57 -8.70 -0.65 -10.40
N PRO A 58 -7.51 -0.07 -10.51
CA PRO A 58 -7.26 1.26 -9.94
C PRO A 58 -7.92 2.40 -10.71
N LYS A 59 -8.55 2.11 -11.84
CA LYS A 59 -9.32 3.10 -12.63
C LYS A 59 -8.52 4.35 -12.94
N GLY A 60 -7.30 4.16 -13.44
CA GLY A 60 -6.40 5.24 -13.81
C GLY A 60 -5.53 5.76 -12.67
N LYS A 61 -5.77 5.32 -11.44
CA LYS A 61 -4.91 5.68 -10.31
C LYS A 61 -3.68 4.79 -10.29
N GLN A 62 -2.62 5.26 -9.64
CA GLN A 62 -1.43 4.45 -9.41
C GLN A 62 -1.58 3.71 -8.08
N VAL A 63 -1.25 2.41 -8.09
CA VAL A 63 -1.31 1.60 -6.87
C VAL A 63 -0.09 1.90 -6.00
N VAL A 64 -0.34 2.11 -4.71
CA VAL A 64 0.71 2.28 -3.70
C VAL A 64 0.50 1.21 -2.63
N PHE A 65 1.46 0.30 -2.50
CA PHE A 65 1.37 -0.73 -1.48
C PHE A 65 1.79 -0.18 -0.12
N ALA A 66 1.12 -0.63 0.92
CA ALA A 66 1.38 -0.18 2.29
C ALA A 66 1.32 -1.35 3.25
N CYS A 67 2.08 -1.26 4.34
CA CYS A 67 2.06 -2.26 5.40
C CYS A 67 2.33 -1.58 6.74
N ARG A 68 2.87 -2.32 7.72
CA ARG A 68 3.14 -1.74 9.03
C ARG A 68 4.40 -0.89 9.05
N SER A 69 5.51 -1.41 8.51
CA SER A 69 6.84 -0.77 8.62
C SER A 69 7.52 -0.50 7.28
N GLY A 70 6.94 -0.95 6.16
CA GLY A 70 7.50 -0.75 4.83
C GLY A 70 8.25 -1.94 4.26
N LYS A 71 8.24 -3.09 4.92
CA LYS A 71 8.92 -4.31 4.41
C LYS A 71 8.02 -5.15 3.52
N ARG A 72 6.82 -5.49 4.00
CA ARG A 72 5.87 -6.31 3.24
C ARG A 72 5.38 -5.63 1.98
N SER A 73 5.28 -4.29 2.02
CA SER A 73 4.85 -3.53 0.85
C SER A 73 5.88 -3.60 -0.28
N VAL A 74 7.16 -3.68 0.03
CA VAL A 74 8.20 -3.91 -0.98
C VAL A 74 8.01 -5.29 -1.61
N THR A 75 7.80 -6.32 -0.79
CA THR A 75 7.56 -7.68 -1.28
C THR A 75 6.34 -7.72 -2.19
N ALA A 76 5.25 -7.04 -1.81
CA ALA A 76 4.04 -6.99 -2.61
C ALA A 76 4.27 -6.32 -3.98
N SER A 77 5.01 -5.21 -3.99
CA SER A 77 5.34 -4.53 -5.24
C SER A 77 6.16 -5.42 -6.16
N LEU A 78 7.17 -6.10 -5.62
CA LEU A 78 7.99 -7.00 -6.43
C LEU A 78 7.17 -8.17 -6.97
N ALA A 79 6.26 -8.73 -6.17
CA ALA A 79 5.37 -9.81 -6.61
C ALA A 79 4.43 -9.33 -7.73
N ALA A 80 3.89 -8.13 -7.62
CA ALA A 80 3.02 -7.56 -8.63
C ALA A 80 3.78 -7.33 -9.94
N GLN A 81 5.00 -6.81 -9.86
CA GLN A 81 5.83 -6.58 -11.05
C GLN A 81 6.20 -7.91 -11.72
N ALA A 82 6.49 -8.94 -10.94
CA ALA A 82 6.76 -10.28 -11.48
C ALA A 82 5.54 -10.86 -12.21
N ALA A 83 4.35 -10.43 -11.85
CA ALA A 83 3.11 -10.83 -12.51
C ALA A 83 2.77 -9.94 -13.72
N GLY A 84 3.65 -9.00 -14.07
CA GLY A 84 3.47 -8.11 -15.21
C GLY A 84 2.69 -6.83 -14.93
N LEU A 85 2.44 -6.52 -13.67
CA LEU A 85 1.71 -5.31 -13.29
C LEU A 85 2.69 -4.14 -13.04
N PRO A 86 2.33 -2.91 -13.42
CA PRO A 86 3.22 -1.76 -13.28
C PRO A 86 3.14 -1.10 -11.90
N TYR A 87 3.03 -1.89 -10.84
CA TYR A 87 2.80 -1.40 -9.49
C TYR A 87 4.13 -1.36 -8.73
N ASP A 88 4.85 -0.26 -8.85
CA ASP A 88 6.22 -0.10 -8.36
C ASP A 88 6.36 0.89 -7.20
N LYS A 89 5.25 1.28 -6.57
CA LYS A 89 5.26 2.28 -5.50
C LYS A 89 4.83 1.68 -4.18
N HIS A 90 5.47 2.12 -3.10
CA HIS A 90 5.06 1.72 -1.76
C HIS A 90 5.21 2.90 -0.78
N LEU A 91 4.46 2.82 0.32
CA LEU A 91 4.53 3.80 1.40
C LEU A 91 5.71 3.44 2.31
N ALA A 92 6.76 4.23 2.25
CA ALA A 92 7.92 4.04 3.12
C ALA A 92 7.53 4.28 4.58
N GLY A 93 7.98 3.39 5.45
CA GLY A 93 7.66 3.47 6.88
C GLY A 93 6.31 2.92 7.29
N GLY A 94 5.45 2.60 6.33
CA GLY A 94 4.15 2.00 6.59
C GLY A 94 3.24 2.82 7.50
N ILE A 95 2.35 2.15 8.22
CA ILE A 95 1.40 2.84 9.11
C ILE A 95 2.12 3.53 10.28
N LEU A 96 3.27 3.01 10.70
CA LEU A 96 4.06 3.66 11.76
C LEU A 96 4.52 5.04 11.31
N GLY A 97 5.06 5.16 10.10
CA GLY A 97 5.45 6.43 9.53
C GLY A 97 4.26 7.33 9.22
N TRP A 98 3.16 6.74 8.79
CA TRP A 98 1.90 7.44 8.52
C TRP A 98 1.39 8.15 9.78
N LYS A 99 1.35 7.41 10.90
CA LYS A 99 0.93 7.96 12.19
C LYS A 99 1.91 9.01 12.71
N ALA A 100 3.21 8.77 12.55
CA ALA A 100 4.24 9.73 12.96
C ALA A 100 4.11 11.06 12.20
N ALA A 101 3.59 11.02 10.98
CA ALA A 101 3.33 12.21 10.18
C ALA A 101 2.00 12.89 10.55
N GLY A 102 1.26 12.36 11.52
CA GLY A 102 -0.01 12.93 11.95
C GLY A 102 -1.18 12.63 11.03
N LEU A 103 -1.06 11.63 10.18
CA LEU A 103 -2.11 11.30 9.20
C LEU A 103 -3.16 10.37 9.79
N PRO A 104 -4.40 10.40 9.28
CA PRO A 104 -5.52 9.73 9.93
C PRO A 104 -5.50 8.22 9.77
N THR A 105 -5.89 7.52 10.84
CA THR A 105 -6.14 6.08 10.83
C THR A 105 -7.51 5.82 11.43
N LYS A 106 -8.02 4.59 11.23
CA LYS A 106 -9.24 4.12 11.86
C LYS A 106 -8.85 3.06 12.88
N THR A 107 -9.29 3.22 14.12
CA THR A 107 -9.18 2.13 15.09
C THR A 107 -10.39 1.22 14.92
N GLY A 108 -10.11 -0.08 14.97
CA GLY A 108 -11.10 -1.06 14.60
C GLY A 108 -12.26 -1.15 15.54
N GLY A 109 -13.32 -1.28 15.02
CA GLY A 109 -14.52 -1.43 15.77
C GLY A 109 -15.49 -2.23 14.99
#